data_fc575bb6272b036b80fc4aa49bfdf2c6
#
_entry.id   fc575bb6272b036b80fc4aa49bfdf2c6
#
_cell.length_a   1.000
_cell.length_b   1.000
_cell.length_c   1.000
_cell.angle_alpha   90.00
_cell.angle_beta   90.00
_cell.angle_gamma   90.00
#
_symmetry.space_group_name_H-M   'P 1'
#
loop_
_entity.id
_entity.type
_entity.pdbx_description
1 polymer ?
#
loop_
_entity_poly.entity_id
_entity_poly.type
_entity_poly.pdbx_seq_one_letter_code
_entity_poly.pdbx_strand_id
1 'polypeptide(L)'
;MTHIVQKGETLIQIAKQYNTSLATLIDENNIKNPNLISVGSTLIISEPNQKIISHPELTPDNIDTKIEDFLNFIEGKKLKRPLTSLGRDSVKLIFHTCLNLNVTDLRMIAYVLATVHWETGAYGQKFIYEPVPEQGKGKGRPYGLPHKKTGKVYYGRGFCQITWFDNYERFTKILFRLGYEVDLINNPDLALDPKIAALILVIGMRDGKFTGVDLDDYFDPIKSDWFNARKIINGLDKAVIIKTIAEEIYYILK
;
A
#
# COMPACT_ATOMS: atom_id res chain seq x y z
N MET A 1 -4.71 -30.69 -12.63
CA MET A 1 -3.25 -31.05 -12.68
C MET A 1 -2.73 -31.45 -11.30
N THR A 2 -1.47 -31.87 -11.17
CA THR A 2 -0.92 -32.23 -9.85
C THR A 2 0.42 -31.51 -9.62
N HIS A 3 0.72 -31.23 -8.34
CA HIS A 3 2.00 -30.67 -7.89
C HIS A 3 2.64 -31.60 -6.87
N ILE A 4 3.96 -31.85 -6.99
CA ILE A 4 4.72 -32.62 -6.01
C ILE A 4 5.45 -31.63 -5.11
N VAL A 5 5.11 -31.64 -3.82
CA VAL A 5 5.67 -30.68 -2.83
C VAL A 5 7.19 -30.82 -2.75
N GLN A 6 7.89 -29.71 -2.95
CA GLN A 6 9.33 -29.62 -2.86
C GLN A 6 9.78 -29.17 -1.47
N LYS A 7 11.06 -29.41 -1.14
CA LYS A 7 11.64 -28.97 0.13
C LYS A 7 11.58 -27.44 0.29
N GLY A 8 10.93 -26.98 1.34
CA GLY A 8 10.81 -25.57 1.68
C GLY A 8 9.58 -24.85 1.11
N GLU A 9 8.75 -25.57 0.34
CA GLU A 9 7.47 -25.00 -0.12
C GLU A 9 6.42 -24.98 0.98
N THR A 10 5.52 -24.00 0.88
CA THR A 10 4.32 -23.89 1.70
C THR A 10 3.08 -23.95 0.83
N LEU A 11 1.94 -24.37 1.40
CA LEU A 11 0.67 -24.39 0.67
C LEU A 11 0.27 -23.02 0.11
N ILE A 12 0.63 -21.93 0.81
CA ILE A 12 0.38 -20.57 0.34
C ILE A 12 1.18 -20.28 -0.94
N GLN A 13 2.46 -20.66 -0.98
CA GLN A 13 3.30 -20.47 -2.16
C GLN A 13 2.80 -21.32 -3.33
N ILE A 14 2.41 -22.57 -3.07
CA ILE A 14 1.85 -23.48 -4.08
C ILE A 14 0.51 -22.93 -4.62
N ALA A 15 -0.37 -22.47 -3.73
CA ALA A 15 -1.63 -21.84 -4.15
C ALA A 15 -1.40 -20.62 -5.05
N LYS A 16 -0.45 -19.75 -4.69
CA LYS A 16 -0.04 -18.60 -5.52
C LYS A 16 0.51 -19.03 -6.88
N GLN A 17 1.38 -20.04 -6.91
CA GLN A 17 1.98 -20.56 -8.14
C GLN A 17 0.94 -21.06 -9.15
N TYR A 18 -0.12 -21.69 -8.66
CA TYR A 18 -1.18 -22.26 -9.51
C TYR A 18 -2.43 -21.40 -9.60
N ASN A 19 -2.37 -20.16 -9.10
CA ASN A 19 -3.49 -19.22 -9.09
C ASN A 19 -4.78 -19.81 -8.51
N THR A 20 -4.65 -20.57 -7.42
CA THR A 20 -5.77 -21.16 -6.66
C THR A 20 -5.79 -20.61 -5.23
N SER A 21 -6.91 -20.76 -4.52
CA SER A 21 -6.97 -20.33 -3.13
C SER A 21 -6.37 -21.39 -2.19
N LEU A 22 -5.79 -20.94 -1.07
CA LEU A 22 -5.33 -21.83 0.00
C LEU A 22 -6.49 -22.74 0.50
N ALA A 23 -7.69 -22.18 0.62
CA ALA A 23 -8.87 -22.93 1.04
C ALA A 23 -9.24 -24.05 0.04
N THR A 24 -9.26 -23.73 -1.25
CA THR A 24 -9.49 -24.73 -2.32
C THR A 24 -8.47 -25.85 -2.26
N LEU A 25 -7.18 -25.48 -2.14
CA LEU A 25 -6.08 -26.45 -2.09
C LEU A 25 -6.19 -27.38 -0.86
N ILE A 26 -6.61 -26.85 0.30
CA ILE A 26 -6.86 -27.60 1.51
C ILE A 26 -8.03 -28.58 1.34
N ASP A 27 -9.16 -28.09 0.84
CA ASP A 27 -10.40 -28.87 0.71
C ASP A 27 -10.25 -30.01 -0.31
N GLU A 28 -9.67 -29.72 -1.48
CA GLU A 28 -9.47 -30.70 -2.54
C GLU A 28 -8.49 -31.82 -2.17
N ASN A 29 -7.52 -31.50 -1.30
CA ASN A 29 -6.51 -32.46 -0.86
C ASN A 29 -6.78 -33.04 0.53
N ASN A 30 -7.92 -32.72 1.15
CA ASN A 30 -8.29 -33.15 2.50
C ASN A 30 -7.21 -32.88 3.55
N ILE A 31 -6.55 -31.71 3.46
CA ILE A 31 -5.42 -31.33 4.33
C ILE A 31 -5.97 -30.92 5.70
N LYS A 32 -5.71 -31.73 6.72
CA LYS A 32 -6.16 -31.45 8.09
C LYS A 32 -5.36 -30.34 8.80
N ASN A 33 -4.10 -30.20 8.48
CA ASN A 33 -3.23 -29.15 9.04
C ASN A 33 -2.45 -28.47 7.92
N PRO A 34 -2.81 -27.23 7.54
CA PRO A 34 -2.18 -26.52 6.44
C PRO A 34 -0.70 -26.14 6.70
N ASN A 35 -0.24 -26.21 7.95
CA ASN A 35 1.15 -25.97 8.30
C ASN A 35 2.04 -27.22 8.22
N LEU A 36 1.46 -28.39 7.89
CA LEU A 36 2.18 -29.66 7.81
C LEU A 36 1.90 -30.33 6.46
N ILE A 37 2.73 -30.02 5.47
CA ILE A 37 2.77 -30.72 4.19
C ILE A 37 4.08 -31.49 4.07
N SER A 38 4.02 -32.72 3.55
CA SER A 38 5.21 -33.56 3.42
C SER A 38 5.87 -33.36 2.07
N VAL A 39 7.19 -33.19 2.05
CA VAL A 39 7.98 -33.18 0.81
C VAL A 39 7.75 -34.51 0.08
N GLY A 40 7.52 -34.44 -1.22
CA GLY A 40 7.18 -35.58 -2.06
C GLY A 40 5.69 -35.94 -2.10
N SER A 41 4.85 -35.35 -1.27
CA SER A 41 3.39 -35.54 -1.40
C SER A 41 2.87 -34.90 -2.69
N THR A 42 1.88 -35.56 -3.32
CA THR A 42 1.23 -35.06 -4.51
C THR A 42 -0.05 -34.31 -4.11
N LEU A 43 -0.13 -33.05 -4.49
CA LEU A 43 -1.35 -32.24 -4.34
C LEU A 43 -2.11 -32.22 -5.65
N ILE A 44 -3.43 -32.42 -5.56
CA ILE A 44 -4.37 -32.19 -6.65
C ILE A 44 -4.52 -30.66 -6.76
N ILE A 45 -4.27 -30.14 -7.95
CA ILE A 45 -4.49 -28.76 -8.29
C ILE A 45 -5.61 -28.70 -9.31
N SER A 46 -6.81 -28.43 -8.87
CA SER A 46 -7.91 -28.21 -9.80
C SER A 46 -7.67 -26.91 -10.56
N GLU A 47 -8.07 -26.88 -11.82
CA GLU A 47 -8.15 -25.60 -12.51
C GLU A 47 -9.14 -24.70 -11.74
N PRO A 48 -8.83 -23.43 -11.57
CA PRO A 48 -9.66 -22.55 -10.78
C PRO A 48 -11.07 -22.51 -11.36
N ASN A 49 -11.98 -23.27 -10.74
CA ASN A 49 -13.41 -23.27 -11.07
C ASN A 49 -14.11 -22.02 -10.50
N GLN A 50 -13.32 -21.12 -9.92
CA GLN A 50 -13.76 -19.78 -9.54
C GLN A 50 -13.57 -18.90 -10.76
N LYS A 51 -14.65 -18.34 -11.23
CA LYS A 51 -14.65 -17.22 -12.15
C LYS A 51 -13.65 -16.21 -11.62
N ILE A 52 -12.43 -16.18 -12.18
CA ILE A 52 -11.46 -15.13 -11.88
C ILE A 52 -12.20 -13.85 -12.22
N ILE A 53 -12.61 -13.11 -11.20
CA ILE A 53 -13.21 -11.81 -11.40
C ILE A 53 -12.02 -10.94 -11.79
N SER A 54 -11.86 -10.67 -13.09
CA SER A 54 -10.91 -9.67 -13.53
C SER A 54 -11.33 -8.35 -12.92
N HIS A 55 -10.55 -7.86 -11.98
CA HIS A 55 -10.78 -6.54 -11.43
C HIS A 55 -10.26 -5.49 -12.41
N PRO A 56 -10.92 -4.34 -12.52
CA PRO A 56 -10.43 -3.26 -13.37
C PRO A 56 -9.02 -2.82 -12.95
N GLU A 57 -8.16 -2.59 -13.94
CA GLU A 57 -6.77 -2.24 -13.74
C GLU A 57 -6.43 -0.86 -14.28
N LEU A 58 -5.42 -0.23 -13.67
CA LEU A 58 -4.75 0.95 -14.18
C LEU A 58 -3.79 0.54 -15.29
N THR A 59 -3.86 1.21 -16.41
CA THR A 59 -3.00 0.98 -17.57
C THR A 59 -2.43 2.30 -18.07
N PRO A 60 -1.36 2.27 -18.91
CA PRO A 60 -0.88 3.50 -19.58
C PRO A 60 -1.97 4.20 -20.40
N ASP A 61 -2.93 3.45 -20.96
CA ASP A 61 -3.97 4.01 -21.83
C ASP A 61 -5.11 4.69 -21.05
N ASN A 62 -5.33 4.31 -19.77
CA ASN A 62 -6.45 4.84 -18.99
C ASN A 62 -6.03 5.73 -17.80
N ILE A 63 -4.74 5.86 -17.51
CA ILE A 63 -4.25 6.55 -16.32
C ILE A 63 -4.72 8.01 -16.24
N ASP A 64 -4.67 8.75 -17.34
CA ASP A 64 -5.08 10.16 -17.35
C ASP A 64 -6.58 10.30 -17.08
N THR A 65 -7.41 9.42 -17.65
CA THR A 65 -8.85 9.37 -17.38
C THR A 65 -9.12 9.07 -15.90
N LYS A 66 -8.43 8.08 -15.33
CA LYS A 66 -8.60 7.71 -13.90
C LYS A 66 -8.17 8.82 -12.96
N ILE A 67 -7.11 9.56 -13.30
CA ILE A 67 -6.67 10.75 -12.55
C ILE A 67 -7.77 11.83 -12.59
N GLU A 68 -8.31 12.15 -13.76
CA GLU A 68 -9.34 13.18 -13.89
C GLU A 68 -10.65 12.77 -13.20
N ASP A 69 -11.09 11.52 -13.34
CA ASP A 69 -12.26 10.98 -12.64
C ASP A 69 -12.11 11.14 -11.12
N PHE A 70 -10.94 10.79 -10.60
CA PHE A 70 -10.63 10.93 -9.17
C PHE A 70 -10.60 12.39 -8.71
N LEU A 71 -9.91 13.28 -9.44
CA LEU A 71 -9.83 14.70 -9.11
C LEU A 71 -11.22 15.36 -9.10
N ASN A 72 -12.04 15.09 -10.11
CA ASN A 72 -13.40 15.58 -10.20
C ASN A 72 -14.28 15.09 -9.04
N PHE A 73 -14.13 13.81 -8.66
CA PHE A 73 -14.85 13.24 -7.53
C PHE A 73 -14.44 13.89 -6.21
N ILE A 74 -13.13 13.97 -5.95
CA ILE A 74 -12.64 14.43 -4.65
C ILE A 74 -12.96 15.91 -4.44
N GLU A 75 -12.75 16.74 -5.46
CA GLU A 75 -13.02 18.18 -5.39
C GLU A 75 -14.50 18.51 -5.44
N GLY A 76 -15.29 17.76 -6.21
CA GLY A 76 -16.72 18.01 -6.35
C GLY A 76 -17.58 17.50 -5.20
N LYS A 77 -17.16 16.43 -4.52
CA LYS A 77 -18.01 15.75 -3.52
C LYS A 77 -17.41 15.65 -2.12
N LYS A 78 -16.09 15.65 -1.98
CA LYS A 78 -15.44 15.36 -0.70
C LYS A 78 -14.80 16.55 -0.03
N LEU A 79 -14.39 17.55 -0.81
CA LEU A 79 -13.69 18.71 -0.28
C LEU A 79 -14.59 19.95 -0.24
N LYS A 80 -14.43 20.76 0.79
CA LYS A 80 -15.08 22.08 0.90
C LYS A 80 -14.39 23.14 0.03
N ARG A 81 -13.21 22.85 -0.49
CA ARG A 81 -12.40 23.70 -1.37
C ARG A 81 -11.59 22.84 -2.32
N PRO A 82 -11.19 23.35 -3.48
CA PRO A 82 -10.32 22.63 -4.41
C PRO A 82 -8.97 22.26 -3.75
N LEU A 83 -8.32 21.23 -4.28
CA LEU A 83 -6.94 20.90 -3.96
C LEU A 83 -6.02 22.07 -4.35
N THR A 84 -4.90 22.21 -3.66
CA THR A 84 -3.81 23.05 -4.12
C THR A 84 -3.18 22.47 -5.39
N SER A 85 -2.38 23.25 -6.12
CA SER A 85 -1.58 22.72 -7.23
C SER A 85 -0.70 21.54 -6.78
N LEU A 86 -0.03 21.68 -5.62
CA LEU A 86 0.79 20.61 -5.04
C LEU A 86 -0.03 19.35 -4.72
N GLY A 87 -1.23 19.49 -4.17
CA GLY A 87 -2.11 18.37 -3.91
C GLY A 87 -2.54 17.63 -5.18
N ARG A 88 -2.90 18.38 -6.25
CA ARG A 88 -3.21 17.80 -7.57
C ARG A 88 -2.02 17.08 -8.19
N ASP A 89 -0.84 17.68 -8.15
CA ASP A 89 0.38 17.08 -8.70
C ASP A 89 0.79 15.85 -7.89
N SER A 90 0.59 15.86 -6.58
CA SER A 90 0.81 14.70 -5.72
C SER A 90 -0.12 13.54 -6.05
N VAL A 91 -1.39 13.80 -6.33
CA VAL A 91 -2.35 12.76 -6.81
C VAL A 91 -1.83 12.12 -8.10
N LYS A 92 -1.44 12.92 -9.10
CA LYS A 92 -0.85 12.42 -10.36
C LYS A 92 0.37 11.56 -10.09
N LEU A 93 1.29 12.02 -9.23
CA LEU A 93 2.49 11.28 -8.84
C LEU A 93 2.16 9.93 -8.18
N ILE A 94 1.13 9.86 -7.33
CA ILE A 94 0.70 8.61 -6.70
C ILE A 94 0.22 7.62 -7.77
N PHE A 95 -0.66 8.02 -8.70
CA PHE A 95 -1.12 7.15 -9.78
C PHE A 95 0.04 6.64 -10.64
N HIS A 96 0.92 7.53 -11.11
CA HIS A 96 2.09 7.13 -11.90
C HIS A 96 3.05 6.23 -11.11
N THR A 97 3.22 6.48 -9.82
CA THR A 97 4.05 5.62 -8.96
C THR A 97 3.45 4.23 -8.81
N CYS A 98 2.13 4.13 -8.63
CA CYS A 98 1.41 2.85 -8.61
C CYS A 98 1.64 2.08 -9.91
N LEU A 99 1.41 2.70 -11.07
CA LEU A 99 1.61 2.07 -12.37
C LEU A 99 3.07 1.60 -12.57
N ASN A 100 4.04 2.47 -12.30
CA ASN A 100 5.47 2.18 -12.46
C ASN A 100 5.97 1.07 -11.54
N LEU A 101 5.30 0.85 -10.41
CA LEU A 101 5.62 -0.18 -9.44
C LEU A 101 4.71 -1.42 -9.55
N ASN A 102 3.96 -1.56 -10.66
CA ASN A 102 3.02 -2.66 -10.92
C ASN A 102 1.91 -2.84 -9.86
N VAL A 103 1.49 -1.76 -9.22
CA VAL A 103 0.25 -1.72 -8.44
C VAL A 103 -0.85 -1.27 -9.38
N THR A 104 -1.46 -2.21 -10.11
CA THR A 104 -2.41 -1.91 -11.20
C THR A 104 -3.88 -2.15 -10.80
N ASP A 105 -4.15 -3.00 -9.84
CA ASP A 105 -5.50 -3.24 -9.35
C ASP A 105 -6.13 -1.95 -8.78
N LEU A 106 -7.23 -1.51 -9.38
CA LEU A 106 -7.88 -0.26 -8.98
C LEU A 106 -8.41 -0.30 -7.52
N ARG A 107 -8.63 -1.48 -6.93
CA ARG A 107 -8.96 -1.61 -5.50
C ARG A 107 -7.79 -1.20 -4.62
N MET A 108 -6.58 -1.67 -4.96
CA MET A 108 -5.35 -1.33 -4.24
C MET A 108 -5.05 0.16 -4.36
N ILE A 109 -5.18 0.72 -5.57
CA ILE A 109 -4.99 2.16 -5.83
C ILE A 109 -6.00 2.98 -5.03
N ALA A 110 -7.27 2.59 -5.02
CA ALA A 110 -8.30 3.25 -4.23
C ALA A 110 -7.95 3.24 -2.73
N TYR A 111 -7.39 2.12 -2.24
CA TYR A 111 -6.97 2.01 -0.84
C TYR A 111 -5.75 2.88 -0.51
N VAL A 112 -4.77 2.96 -1.41
CA VAL A 112 -3.62 3.90 -1.31
C VAL A 112 -4.13 5.34 -1.23
N LEU A 113 -5.01 5.75 -2.13
CA LEU A 113 -5.57 7.11 -2.17
C LEU A 113 -6.41 7.43 -0.93
N ALA A 114 -7.23 6.48 -0.45
CA ALA A 114 -8.01 6.65 0.78
C ALA A 114 -7.12 6.78 2.02
N THR A 115 -6.02 6.07 2.06
CA THR A 115 -5.01 6.19 3.12
C THR A 115 -4.44 7.60 3.13
N VAL A 116 -3.99 8.11 1.99
CA VAL A 116 -3.46 9.49 1.88
C VAL A 116 -4.53 10.52 2.26
N HIS A 117 -5.76 10.34 1.77
CA HIS A 117 -6.89 11.21 2.11
C HIS A 117 -7.06 11.34 3.62
N TRP A 118 -7.02 10.23 4.33
CA TRP A 118 -7.18 10.21 5.78
C TRP A 118 -5.94 10.81 6.48
N GLU A 119 -4.76 10.33 6.18
CA GLU A 119 -3.53 10.72 6.89
C GLU A 119 -3.18 12.21 6.70
N THR A 120 -3.42 12.78 5.53
CA THR A 120 -3.16 14.19 5.26
C THR A 120 -4.34 15.09 5.58
N GLY A 121 -5.58 14.58 5.49
CA GLY A 121 -6.82 15.33 5.77
C GLY A 121 -7.16 15.48 7.24
N ALA A 122 -6.67 14.59 8.12
CA ALA A 122 -6.91 14.62 9.56
C ALA A 122 -6.39 15.90 10.25
N TYR A 123 -5.44 16.59 9.63
CA TYR A 123 -4.86 17.86 10.12
C TYR A 123 -5.51 19.10 9.51
N GLY A 124 -6.67 18.95 8.91
CA GLY A 124 -7.40 20.01 8.23
C GLY A 124 -7.23 19.97 6.72
N GLN A 125 -8.35 20.19 5.99
CA GLN A 125 -8.42 20.00 4.52
C GLN A 125 -7.54 20.94 3.68
N LYS A 126 -6.71 21.79 4.33
CA LYS A 126 -5.88 22.76 3.61
C LYS A 126 -4.74 22.08 2.81
N PHE A 127 -4.19 20.99 3.33
CA PHE A 127 -3.02 20.31 2.78
C PHE A 127 -3.30 18.85 2.41
N ILE A 128 -4.57 18.54 2.17
CA ILE A 128 -4.97 17.18 1.79
C ILE A 128 -4.28 16.78 0.48
N TYR A 129 -3.79 15.55 0.43
CA TYR A 129 -2.92 15.01 -0.63
C TYR A 129 -1.57 15.72 -0.76
N GLU A 130 -1.14 16.50 0.23
CA GLU A 130 0.23 17.01 0.28
C GLU A 130 1.08 16.18 1.26
N PRO A 131 2.38 15.95 0.97
CA PRO A 131 3.28 15.35 1.96
C PRO A 131 3.55 16.36 3.07
N VAL A 132 3.11 16.06 4.28
CA VAL A 132 3.17 17.01 5.40
C VAL A 132 4.10 16.54 6.52
N PRO A 133 4.72 17.48 7.27
CA PRO A 133 5.40 17.15 8.50
C PRO A 133 4.39 16.95 9.64
N GLU A 134 4.70 16.08 10.59
CA GLU A 134 3.94 15.89 11.83
C GLU A 134 3.80 17.24 12.58
N GLN A 135 2.59 17.51 13.11
CA GLN A 135 2.38 18.66 13.96
C GLN A 135 3.25 18.57 15.22
N GLY A 136 3.95 19.67 15.53
CA GLY A 136 4.88 19.70 16.66
C GLY A 136 6.21 18.97 16.41
N LYS A 137 6.41 18.37 15.23
CA LYS A 137 7.68 17.75 14.81
C LYS A 137 8.27 16.81 15.87
N GLY A 138 7.40 15.96 16.43
CA GLY A 138 7.78 14.98 17.45
C GLY A 138 8.03 15.57 18.84
N LYS A 139 7.67 16.83 19.12
CA LYS A 139 7.88 17.45 20.43
C LYS A 139 7.27 16.60 21.55
N GLY A 140 8.09 16.27 22.55
CA GLY A 140 7.67 15.43 23.69
C GLY A 140 7.63 13.94 23.37
N ARG A 141 8.04 13.50 22.20
CA ARG A 141 8.16 12.09 21.80
C ARG A 141 9.63 11.68 21.69
N PRO A 142 9.96 10.38 21.95
CA PRO A 142 11.35 9.91 21.83
C PRO A 142 11.96 10.11 20.43
N TYR A 143 11.16 9.93 19.36
CA TYR A 143 11.59 10.14 17.97
C TYR A 143 11.70 11.64 17.58
N GLY A 144 11.24 12.55 18.45
CA GLY A 144 11.39 13.99 18.32
C GLY A 144 12.73 14.51 18.89
N LEU A 145 13.53 13.62 19.46
CA LEU A 145 14.87 13.96 19.96
C LEU A 145 15.92 13.75 18.85
N PRO A 146 17.02 14.54 18.87
CA PRO A 146 18.13 14.32 17.95
C PRO A 146 18.71 12.91 18.11
N HIS A 147 18.86 12.21 16.99
CA HIS A 147 19.44 10.86 16.97
C HIS A 147 20.94 10.91 17.29
N LYS A 148 21.43 10.04 18.18
CA LYS A 148 22.78 10.07 18.73
C LYS A 148 23.91 10.07 17.67
N LYS A 149 23.72 9.34 16.55
CA LYS A 149 24.75 9.21 15.51
C LYS A 149 24.70 10.34 14.46
N THR A 150 23.52 10.87 14.16
CA THR A 150 23.33 11.79 13.02
C THR A 150 23.01 13.22 13.46
N GLY A 151 22.59 13.45 14.70
CA GLY A 151 22.08 14.72 15.18
C GLY A 151 20.73 15.15 14.54
N LYS A 152 20.16 14.35 13.65
CA LYS A 152 18.89 14.62 12.96
C LYS A 152 17.71 14.14 13.77
N VAL A 153 16.52 14.69 13.48
CA VAL A 153 15.26 14.31 14.12
C VAL A 153 14.39 13.60 13.10
N TYR A 154 13.88 12.40 13.45
CA TYR A 154 13.11 11.53 12.56
C TYR A 154 11.65 11.47 12.97
N TYR A 155 11.02 12.65 13.04
CA TYR A 155 9.57 12.79 13.25
C TYR A 155 8.78 12.44 11.98
N GLY A 156 7.46 12.31 12.10
CA GLY A 156 6.56 11.92 11.02
C GLY A 156 6.60 12.86 9.81
N ARG A 157 6.87 12.32 8.62
CA ARG A 157 6.90 13.05 7.35
C ARG A 157 6.24 12.28 6.21
N GLY A 158 5.78 13.02 5.22
CA GLY A 158 5.23 12.48 3.98
C GLY A 158 3.75 12.14 4.06
N PHE A 159 3.28 11.31 3.12
CA PHE A 159 1.87 10.91 3.04
C PHE A 159 1.43 9.94 4.14
N CYS A 160 2.34 9.09 4.62
CA CYS A 160 2.07 8.06 5.62
C CYS A 160 2.81 8.27 6.93
N GLN A 161 3.38 9.45 7.13
CA GLN A 161 4.00 9.87 8.39
C GLN A 161 5.07 8.89 8.89
N ILE A 162 6.07 8.54 8.03
CA ILE A 162 7.18 7.70 8.50
C ILE A 162 7.91 8.37 9.66
N THR A 163 8.15 7.62 10.72
CA THR A 163 8.85 8.04 11.95
C THR A 163 9.98 7.09 12.29
N TRP A 164 10.87 7.51 13.21
CA TRP A 164 12.01 6.74 13.69
C TRP A 164 13.13 6.55 12.67
N PHE A 165 14.36 6.64 13.15
CA PHE A 165 15.58 6.45 12.37
C PHE A 165 15.56 5.18 11.50
N ASP A 166 15.13 4.05 12.06
CA ASP A 166 15.16 2.75 11.37
C ASP A 166 14.29 2.73 10.10
N ASN A 167 13.15 3.45 10.11
CA ASN A 167 12.32 3.57 8.92
C ASN A 167 12.97 4.44 7.85
N TYR A 168 13.57 5.57 8.24
CA TYR A 168 14.30 6.41 7.30
C TYR A 168 15.52 5.68 6.71
N GLU A 169 16.27 4.92 7.52
CA GLU A 169 17.36 4.08 7.04
C GLU A 169 16.86 2.99 6.09
N ARG A 170 15.77 2.32 6.45
CA ARG A 170 15.15 1.27 5.61
C ARG A 170 14.77 1.81 4.24
N PHE A 171 14.04 2.92 4.18
CA PHE A 171 13.63 3.50 2.90
C PHE A 171 14.81 4.10 2.12
N THR A 172 15.81 4.66 2.75
CA THR A 172 17.07 5.05 2.08
C THR A 172 17.67 3.84 1.33
N LYS A 173 17.81 2.70 2.00
CA LYS A 173 18.37 1.49 1.40
C LYS A 173 17.50 0.93 0.25
N ILE A 174 16.17 0.98 0.42
CA ILE A 174 15.23 0.52 -0.62
C ILE A 174 15.32 1.42 -1.85
N LEU A 175 15.22 2.73 -1.67
CA LEU A 175 15.26 3.70 -2.76
C LEU A 175 16.60 3.64 -3.51
N PHE A 176 17.71 3.50 -2.82
CA PHE A 176 19.03 3.32 -3.44
C PHE A 176 19.09 2.07 -4.33
N ARG A 177 18.55 0.92 -3.87
CA ARG A 177 18.48 -0.32 -4.68
C ARG A 177 17.61 -0.17 -5.93
N LEU A 178 16.66 0.74 -5.92
CA LEU A 178 15.81 1.07 -7.07
C LEU A 178 16.41 2.14 -7.97
N GLY A 179 17.66 2.58 -7.72
CA GLY A 179 18.37 3.56 -8.53
C GLY A 179 18.08 5.03 -8.16
N TYR A 180 17.41 5.29 -7.03
CA TYR A 180 17.20 6.65 -6.56
C TYR A 180 18.31 7.06 -5.59
N GLU A 181 19.05 8.13 -5.93
CA GLU A 181 20.08 8.70 -5.06
C GLU A 181 19.44 9.57 -3.96
N VAL A 182 18.79 8.93 -2.97
CA VAL A 182 18.06 9.59 -1.89
C VAL A 182 18.64 9.16 -0.54
N ASP A 183 19.14 10.11 0.21
CA ASP A 183 19.66 9.93 1.57
C ASP A 183 18.72 10.55 2.61
N LEU A 184 17.74 9.78 3.07
CA LEU A 184 16.81 10.19 4.12
C LEU A 184 17.47 10.23 5.51
N ILE A 185 18.66 9.64 5.67
CA ILE A 185 19.37 9.61 6.94
C ILE A 185 19.97 10.98 7.21
N ASN A 186 20.69 11.53 6.24
CA ASN A 186 21.33 12.84 6.38
C ASN A 186 20.39 14.00 6.04
N ASN A 187 19.40 13.77 5.20
CA ASN A 187 18.37 14.75 4.86
C ASN A 187 16.94 14.17 5.00
N PRO A 188 16.42 14.02 6.23
CA PRO A 188 15.10 13.44 6.47
C PRO A 188 13.95 14.25 5.85
N ASP A 189 14.14 15.54 5.56
CA ASP A 189 13.12 16.38 4.93
C ASP A 189 12.86 16.01 3.45
N LEU A 190 13.74 15.22 2.80
CA LEU A 190 13.45 14.63 1.50
C LEU A 190 12.20 13.74 1.50
N ALA A 191 11.79 13.22 2.65
CA ALA A 191 10.51 12.50 2.78
C ALA A 191 9.27 13.42 2.61
N LEU A 192 9.45 14.73 2.52
CA LEU A 192 8.42 15.73 2.19
C LEU A 192 8.41 16.08 0.68
N ASP A 193 9.40 15.65 -0.09
CA ASP A 193 9.34 15.75 -1.55
C ASP A 193 8.22 14.86 -2.07
N PRO A 194 7.28 15.35 -2.90
CA PRO A 194 6.12 14.59 -3.33
C PRO A 194 6.45 13.29 -4.07
N LYS A 195 7.51 13.28 -4.88
CA LYS A 195 7.97 12.09 -5.61
C LYS A 195 8.52 11.04 -4.65
N ILE A 196 9.34 11.47 -3.69
CA ILE A 196 9.92 10.57 -2.68
C ILE A 196 8.83 10.05 -1.73
N ALA A 197 7.91 10.93 -1.31
CA ALA A 197 6.78 10.56 -0.47
C ALA A 197 5.86 9.53 -1.15
N ALA A 198 5.60 9.66 -2.47
CA ALA A 198 4.83 8.71 -3.25
C ALA A 198 5.54 7.35 -3.36
N LEU A 199 6.85 7.34 -3.59
CA LEU A 199 7.64 6.10 -3.60
C LEU A 199 7.60 5.39 -2.24
N ILE A 200 7.82 6.12 -1.14
CA ILE A 200 7.76 5.58 0.22
C ILE A 200 6.37 4.97 0.50
N LEU A 201 5.30 5.69 0.16
CA LEU A 201 3.93 5.25 0.34
C LEU A 201 3.64 3.95 -0.41
N VAL A 202 3.84 3.95 -1.73
CA VAL A 202 3.46 2.82 -2.58
C VAL A 202 4.33 1.60 -2.31
N ILE A 203 5.65 1.75 -2.20
CA ILE A 203 6.56 0.65 -1.82
C ILE A 203 6.22 0.12 -0.43
N GLY A 204 5.94 1.02 0.51
CA GLY A 204 5.59 0.65 1.88
C GLY A 204 4.35 -0.21 1.96
N MET A 205 3.30 0.13 1.20
CA MET A 205 2.03 -0.61 1.16
C MET A 205 2.12 -1.87 0.30
N ARG A 206 2.79 -1.83 -0.86
CA ARG A 206 2.95 -2.96 -1.77
C ARG A 206 3.80 -4.08 -1.15
N ASP A 207 4.87 -3.71 -0.47
CA ASP A 207 5.89 -4.66 0.02
C ASP A 207 5.82 -4.90 1.54
N GLY A 208 4.78 -4.42 2.22
CA GLY A 208 4.57 -4.60 3.66
C GLY A 208 5.63 -3.94 4.55
N LYS A 209 6.25 -2.80 4.11
CA LYS A 209 7.39 -2.21 4.82
C LYS A 209 7.01 -1.44 6.08
N PHE A 210 5.73 -1.18 6.31
CA PHE A 210 5.25 -0.49 7.51
C PHE A 210 5.00 -1.45 8.67
N THR A 211 4.24 -2.54 8.43
CA THR A 211 3.75 -3.43 9.48
C THR A 211 4.05 -4.91 9.26
N GLY A 212 4.58 -5.27 8.08
CA GLY A 212 4.87 -6.65 7.69
C GLY A 212 3.75 -7.31 6.88
N VAL A 213 2.59 -6.64 6.71
CA VAL A 213 1.52 -7.07 5.79
C VAL A 213 1.38 -6.07 4.65
N ASP A 214 0.92 -6.52 3.50
CA ASP A 214 0.91 -5.78 2.25
C ASP A 214 -0.47 -5.75 1.57
N LEU A 215 -0.54 -5.11 0.39
CA LEU A 215 -1.79 -4.98 -0.37
C LEU A 215 -2.32 -6.34 -0.84
N ASP A 216 -1.45 -7.27 -1.24
CA ASP A 216 -1.84 -8.60 -1.71
C ASP A 216 -2.46 -9.47 -0.61
N ASP A 217 -2.15 -9.21 0.67
CA ASP A 217 -2.76 -9.89 1.80
C ASP A 217 -4.26 -9.60 1.92
N TYR A 218 -4.74 -8.49 1.34
CA TYR A 218 -6.12 -8.01 1.47
C TYR A 218 -6.87 -7.91 0.15
N PHE A 219 -6.17 -7.83 -0.98
CA PHE A 219 -6.76 -7.72 -2.31
C PHE A 219 -6.13 -8.74 -3.24
N ASP A 220 -6.86 -9.82 -3.50
CA ASP A 220 -6.48 -10.86 -4.44
C ASP A 220 -7.63 -11.10 -5.45
N PRO A 221 -7.52 -12.00 -6.43
CA PRO A 221 -8.56 -12.25 -7.43
C PRO A 221 -9.95 -12.60 -6.88
N ILE A 222 -10.03 -13.05 -5.62
CA ILE A 222 -11.28 -13.50 -5.00
C ILE A 222 -11.63 -12.73 -3.72
N LYS A 223 -10.68 -11.94 -3.18
CA LYS A 223 -10.82 -11.25 -1.89
C LYS A 223 -10.72 -9.74 -2.06
N SER A 224 -11.54 -9.03 -1.31
CA SER A 224 -11.48 -7.56 -1.15
C SER A 224 -11.75 -7.22 0.31
N ASP A 225 -10.72 -7.28 1.16
CA ASP A 225 -10.85 -7.04 2.60
C ASP A 225 -10.47 -5.59 2.96
N TRP A 226 -11.32 -4.69 2.55
CA TRP A 226 -11.18 -3.24 2.75
C TRP A 226 -11.01 -2.82 4.22
N PHE A 227 -11.62 -3.56 5.15
CA PHE A 227 -11.56 -3.24 6.58
C PHE A 227 -10.21 -3.59 7.18
N ASN A 228 -9.74 -4.83 6.97
CA ASN A 228 -8.49 -5.29 7.54
C ASN A 228 -7.26 -4.72 6.82
N ALA A 229 -7.39 -4.23 5.60
CA ALA A 229 -6.33 -3.55 4.87
C ALA A 229 -5.75 -2.35 5.64
N ARG A 230 -6.46 -1.79 6.63
CA ARG A 230 -5.91 -0.76 7.53
C ARG A 230 -4.64 -1.23 8.26
N LYS A 231 -4.49 -2.53 8.48
CA LYS A 231 -3.31 -3.12 9.13
C LYS A 231 -2.02 -2.91 8.34
N ILE A 232 -2.09 -2.59 7.04
CA ILE A 232 -0.91 -2.28 6.22
C ILE A 232 -0.13 -1.08 6.79
N ILE A 233 -0.84 -0.07 7.29
CA ILE A 233 -0.22 1.18 7.81
C ILE A 233 -0.19 1.19 9.34
N ASN A 234 -1.29 0.72 9.98
CA ASN A 234 -1.48 0.82 11.43
C ASN A 234 -2.40 -0.32 11.90
N GLY A 235 -2.79 -0.32 13.19
CA GLY A 235 -3.88 -1.17 13.67
C GLY A 235 -5.23 -0.80 13.05
N LEU A 236 -6.33 -1.31 13.62
CA LEU A 236 -7.68 -1.10 13.08
C LEU A 236 -8.29 0.28 13.41
N ASP A 237 -7.51 1.21 14.00
CA ASP A 237 -8.03 2.57 14.22
C ASP A 237 -8.43 3.21 12.89
N LYS A 238 -9.65 3.78 12.87
CA LYS A 238 -10.26 4.41 11.67
C LYS A 238 -10.49 3.47 10.47
N ALA A 239 -10.37 2.15 10.63
CA ALA A 239 -10.55 1.18 9.55
C ALA A 239 -11.90 1.34 8.84
N VAL A 240 -13.00 1.58 9.56
CA VAL A 240 -14.34 1.79 8.96
C VAL A 240 -14.35 3.03 8.06
N ILE A 241 -13.77 4.14 8.50
CA ILE A 241 -13.79 5.39 7.73
C ILE A 241 -12.94 5.24 6.47
N ILE A 242 -11.73 4.69 6.59
CA ILE A 242 -10.82 4.51 5.44
C ILE A 242 -11.40 3.52 4.44
N LYS A 243 -12.01 2.41 4.91
CA LYS A 243 -12.77 1.49 4.08
C LYS A 243 -13.83 2.23 3.25
N THR A 244 -14.69 3.02 3.90
CA THR A 244 -15.77 3.74 3.21
C THR A 244 -15.23 4.66 2.13
N ILE A 245 -14.17 5.42 2.44
CA ILE A 245 -13.52 6.31 1.46
C ILE A 245 -12.93 5.50 0.29
N ALA A 246 -12.28 4.37 0.58
CA ALA A 246 -11.67 3.52 -0.44
C ALA A 246 -12.71 2.88 -1.37
N GLU A 247 -13.82 2.38 -0.82
CA GLU A 247 -14.92 1.82 -1.62
C GLU A 247 -15.56 2.87 -2.53
N GLU A 248 -15.73 4.11 -2.06
CA GLU A 248 -16.24 5.22 -2.87
C GLU A 248 -15.26 5.60 -4.00
N ILE A 249 -13.96 5.69 -3.69
CA ILE A 249 -12.92 5.95 -4.70
C ILE A 249 -12.92 4.83 -5.74
N TYR A 250 -12.94 3.57 -5.30
CA TYR A 250 -12.98 2.43 -6.23
C TYR A 250 -14.20 2.46 -7.13
N TYR A 251 -15.38 2.86 -6.59
CA TYR A 251 -16.59 2.99 -7.41
C TYR A 251 -16.44 3.99 -8.55
N ILE A 252 -15.65 5.03 -8.37
CA ILE A 252 -15.37 6.05 -9.40
C ILE A 252 -14.29 5.57 -10.38
N LEU A 253 -13.30 4.83 -9.89
CA LEU A 253 -12.18 4.38 -10.72
C LEU A 253 -12.52 3.17 -11.60
N LYS A 254 -13.45 2.32 -11.21
CA LYS A 254 -13.81 1.14 -12.00
C LYS A 254 -14.66 1.53 -13.22
#